data_c8fd3ae68beb945e7898355cd0d74bfc
#
_entry.id   c8fd3ae68beb945e7898355cd0d74bfc
#
_cell.length_a   1.000
_cell.length_b   1.000
_cell.length_c   1.000
_cell.angle_alpha   90.00
_cell.angle_beta   90.00
_cell.angle_gamma   90.00
#
_symmetry.space_group_name_H-M   'P 1'
#
loop_
_entity.id
_entity.type
_entity.pdbx_description
1 polymer ?
#
loop_
_entity_poly.entity_id
_entity_poly.type
_entity_poly.pdbx_seq_one_letter_code
_entity_poly.pdbx_strand_id
1 'polypeptide(L)'
;MSSALKELFPTVKRRPRTLHVERGERTSASFLRVLSSKDKARGIAKRLPEAFVHFGSGTIKNYEHLRRAVSYIARNGNITLEKADKSLLAGKADYDSELYKWKLSQTIPDQGGSLSHARRLILSMPAGTPEDKFKNACRKWANDTLSGYEFVLGFHTASTDQKTNQPHCHIIVSTIGKDGKRMHIDNQTRDAMREHFVACLKDFGIEATATRRWSRGKVLKGIPISEIHNERKFASSQERAKAHAIARKKERLRAKDKQIQSVISAFKEGRNIADTPGITKIKKNREKLLQLVGKAIAELEQSGNSEDLKIAAGLKDYYKTLGPVESLSQRTLRELRETQRNNQKQADHIRRMQAMKKRKNGLER
;
A
#
# COMPACT_ATOMS: atom_id res chain seq x y z
N MET A 1 -16.03 24.67 7.46
CA MET A 1 -15.60 23.40 6.81
C MET A 1 -16.78 22.46 6.71
N SER A 2 -17.01 21.99 5.53
CA SER A 2 -18.07 21.16 5.04
C SER A 2 -18.19 19.81 5.81
N SER A 3 -19.42 19.38 6.10
CA SER A 3 -19.73 18.12 6.78
C SER A 3 -19.36 16.92 5.91
N ALA A 4 -19.69 16.95 4.62
CA ALA A 4 -19.47 15.85 3.69
C ALA A 4 -17.98 15.65 3.38
N LEU A 5 -17.20 16.72 3.29
CA LEU A 5 -15.75 16.61 3.12
C LEU A 5 -15.07 15.94 4.32
N LYS A 6 -15.52 16.22 5.55
CA LYS A 6 -14.99 15.56 6.75
C LYS A 6 -15.41 14.09 6.85
N GLU A 7 -16.59 13.76 6.37
CA GLU A 7 -17.07 12.38 6.32
C GLU A 7 -16.28 11.57 5.27
N LEU A 8 -16.03 12.14 4.09
CA LEU A 8 -15.28 11.53 3.01
C LEU A 8 -13.78 11.34 3.38
N PHE A 9 -13.20 12.34 4.02
CA PHE A 9 -11.79 12.38 4.44
C PHE A 9 -11.67 12.65 5.94
N PRO A 10 -12.01 11.67 6.78
CA PRO A 10 -11.99 11.86 8.22
C PRO A 10 -10.59 12.20 8.72
N THR A 11 -10.53 13.17 9.62
CA THR A 11 -9.31 13.54 10.32
C THR A 11 -9.11 12.66 11.54
N VAL A 12 -7.87 12.57 12.00
CA VAL A 12 -7.56 11.91 13.27
C VAL A 12 -8.17 12.73 14.40
N LYS A 13 -9.11 12.14 15.13
CA LYS A 13 -9.88 12.84 16.19
C LYS A 13 -9.00 13.28 17.36
N ARG A 14 -7.99 12.50 17.69
CA ARG A 14 -7.03 12.78 18.75
C ARG A 14 -5.64 12.76 18.12
N ARG A 15 -4.92 13.89 18.18
CA ARG A 15 -3.52 13.91 17.77
C ARG A 15 -2.73 13.02 18.73
N PRO A 16 -2.24 11.84 18.29
CA PRO A 16 -1.40 11.05 19.15
C PRO A 16 -0.11 11.85 19.39
N ARG A 17 0.33 11.84 20.61
CA ARG A 17 1.69 12.25 20.94
C ARG A 17 2.65 11.29 20.21
N THR A 18 3.88 11.70 20.00
CA THR A 18 4.98 10.75 19.75
C THR A 18 4.83 9.59 20.73
N LEU A 19 5.16 8.40 20.32
CA LEU A 19 4.88 7.20 21.13
C LEU A 19 5.53 7.23 22.53
N HIS A 20 6.49 8.13 22.71
CA HIS A 20 7.13 8.43 23.99
C HIS A 20 7.32 9.93 24.14
N VAL A 21 6.79 10.52 25.23
CA VAL A 21 7.04 11.91 25.66
C VAL A 21 7.36 11.88 27.13
N GLU A 22 8.53 12.36 27.52
CA GLU A 22 8.89 12.56 28.92
C GLU A 22 7.91 13.55 29.59
N ARG A 23 7.57 13.28 30.85
CA ARG A 23 6.73 14.18 31.65
C ARG A 23 7.47 15.52 31.82
N GLY A 24 6.99 16.56 31.14
CA GLY A 24 7.55 17.92 31.26
C GLY A 24 7.76 18.64 29.93
N GLU A 25 8.08 17.95 28.85
CA GLU A 25 8.30 18.57 27.55
C GLU A 25 7.00 18.66 26.74
N ARG A 26 6.31 19.81 26.85
CA ARG A 26 5.17 20.17 26.01
C ARG A 26 5.61 21.10 24.88
N THR A 27 6.43 20.60 23.96
CA THR A 27 6.74 21.35 22.74
C THR A 27 5.78 20.95 21.61
N SER A 28 5.57 21.85 20.65
CA SER A 28 4.78 21.53 19.43
C SER A 28 5.36 20.34 18.64
N ALA A 29 6.63 19.99 18.86
CA ALA A 29 7.32 18.84 18.28
C ALA A 29 6.87 17.48 18.85
N SER A 30 6.17 17.46 20.01
CA SER A 30 5.73 16.21 20.65
C SER A 30 4.46 15.60 20.06
N PHE A 31 3.93 16.11 18.95
CA PHE A 31 2.73 15.59 18.29
C PHE A 31 2.99 15.21 16.85
N LEU A 32 2.43 14.07 16.43
CA LEU A 32 2.43 13.69 15.03
C LEU A 32 1.62 14.71 14.21
N ARG A 33 2.18 15.16 13.11
CA ARG A 33 1.48 16.05 12.17
C ARG A 33 0.42 15.25 11.43
N VAL A 34 -0.79 15.78 11.33
CA VAL A 34 -1.93 15.15 10.67
C VAL A 34 -2.44 16.01 9.52
N LEU A 35 -3.03 15.37 8.52
CA LEU A 35 -3.58 16.04 7.36
C LEU A 35 -5.02 16.50 7.63
N SER A 36 -5.37 17.69 7.17
CA SER A 36 -6.76 18.13 7.12
C SER A 36 -7.57 17.33 6.08
N SER A 37 -8.90 17.35 6.18
CA SER A 37 -9.78 16.78 5.16
C SER A 37 -9.54 17.43 3.78
N LYS A 38 -9.25 18.73 3.76
CA LYS A 38 -8.94 19.50 2.54
C LYS A 38 -7.60 19.07 1.93
N ASP A 39 -6.56 18.81 2.75
CA ASP A 39 -5.28 18.29 2.24
C ASP A 39 -5.42 16.92 1.59
N LYS A 40 -6.20 16.04 2.21
CA LYS A 40 -6.51 14.71 1.65
C LYS A 40 -7.28 14.82 0.34
N ALA A 41 -8.28 15.69 0.28
CA ALA A 41 -9.04 15.97 -0.94
C ALA A 41 -8.15 16.51 -2.05
N ARG A 42 -7.28 17.49 -1.72
CA ARG A 42 -6.27 18.04 -2.65
C ARG A 42 -5.32 16.96 -3.16
N GLY A 43 -4.88 16.07 -2.28
CA GLY A 43 -4.02 14.95 -2.67
C GLY A 43 -4.67 14.03 -3.71
N ILE A 44 -5.95 13.70 -3.55
CA ILE A 44 -6.71 12.91 -4.55
C ILE A 44 -6.94 13.71 -5.82
N ALA A 45 -7.36 14.97 -5.73
CA ALA A 45 -7.60 15.84 -6.87
C ALA A 45 -6.36 15.99 -7.76
N LYS A 46 -5.20 16.13 -7.15
CA LYS A 46 -3.90 16.18 -7.84
C LYS A 46 -3.35 14.79 -8.23
N ARG A 47 -4.04 13.68 -7.90
CA ARG A 47 -3.56 12.31 -8.11
C ARG A 47 -2.19 12.03 -7.49
N LEU A 48 -1.89 12.66 -6.33
CA LEU A 48 -0.63 12.46 -5.65
C LEU A 48 -0.44 10.99 -5.26
N PRO A 49 0.81 10.51 -5.25
CA PRO A 49 1.12 9.16 -4.81
C PRO A 49 0.74 8.96 -3.34
N GLU A 50 0.22 7.76 -3.03
CA GLU A 50 -0.07 7.38 -1.65
C GLU A 50 1.21 7.01 -0.92
N ALA A 51 1.48 7.66 0.18
CA ALA A 51 2.50 7.25 1.12
C ALA A 51 2.07 5.97 1.84
N PHE A 52 2.90 4.96 1.81
CA PHE A 52 2.58 3.67 2.38
C PHE A 52 3.33 3.45 3.69
N VAL A 53 2.57 3.24 4.77
CA VAL A 53 3.09 2.80 6.07
C VAL A 53 2.44 1.48 6.42
N HIS A 54 3.22 0.41 6.42
CA HIS A 54 2.76 -0.92 6.75
C HIS A 54 3.20 -1.32 8.16
N PHE A 55 2.25 -1.84 8.91
CA PHE A 55 2.47 -2.41 10.23
C PHE A 55 2.49 -3.93 10.08
N GLY A 56 3.68 -4.51 10.09
CA GLY A 56 3.86 -5.94 9.87
C GLY A 56 3.03 -6.79 10.83
N SER A 57 2.40 -7.83 10.29
CA SER A 57 1.62 -8.80 11.09
C SER A 57 2.50 -9.80 11.84
N GLY A 58 3.78 -9.91 11.47
CA GLY A 58 4.73 -10.80 12.13
C GLY A 58 5.13 -10.28 13.51
N THR A 59 4.86 -11.05 14.55
CA THR A 59 5.27 -10.76 15.91
C THR A 59 6.69 -11.26 16.13
N ILE A 60 7.57 -10.38 16.63
CA ILE A 60 8.89 -10.73 17.09
C ILE A 60 8.78 -10.97 18.60
N LYS A 61 8.84 -12.25 19.00
CA LYS A 61 8.52 -12.68 20.36
C LYS A 61 9.76 -13.02 21.19
N ASN A 62 10.89 -13.26 20.56
CA ASN A 62 12.13 -13.64 21.20
C ASN A 62 13.34 -13.17 20.39
N TYR A 63 14.52 -13.36 20.97
CA TYR A 63 15.79 -12.95 20.39
C TYR A 63 16.06 -13.57 19.01
N GLU A 64 15.79 -14.86 18.85
CA GLU A 64 16.01 -15.55 17.57
C GLU A 64 15.07 -15.04 16.47
N HIS A 65 13.81 -14.71 16.79
CA HIS A 65 12.90 -14.05 15.84
C HIS A 65 13.41 -12.65 15.46
N LEU A 66 14.00 -11.91 16.42
CA LEU A 66 14.60 -10.61 16.17
C LEU A 66 15.79 -10.73 15.22
N ARG A 67 16.75 -11.64 15.51
CA ARG A 67 17.91 -11.89 14.64
C ARG A 67 17.50 -12.21 13.21
N ARG A 68 16.55 -13.13 13.03
CA ARG A 68 16.02 -13.46 11.68
C ARG A 68 15.39 -12.27 10.97
N ALA A 69 14.64 -11.44 11.71
CA ALA A 69 14.00 -10.27 11.14
C ALA A 69 15.03 -9.21 10.72
N VAL A 70 16.06 -8.96 11.54
CA VAL A 70 17.12 -8.00 11.23
C VAL A 70 18.02 -8.52 10.11
N SER A 71 18.41 -9.79 10.13
CA SER A 71 19.17 -10.42 9.05
C SER A 71 18.44 -10.32 7.71
N TYR A 72 17.10 -10.46 7.70
CA TYR A 72 16.29 -10.28 6.49
C TYR A 72 16.36 -8.85 5.93
N ILE A 73 16.22 -7.82 6.79
CA ILE A 73 16.26 -6.43 6.33
C ILE A 73 17.67 -5.96 5.99
N ALA A 74 18.69 -6.54 6.63
CA ALA A 74 20.10 -6.31 6.32
C ALA A 74 20.60 -7.11 5.10
N ARG A 75 19.75 -7.93 4.45
CA ARG A 75 20.18 -8.87 3.40
C ARG A 75 21.40 -9.70 3.81
N ASN A 76 21.35 -10.27 5.02
CA ASN A 76 22.45 -11.02 5.64
C ASN A 76 23.75 -10.21 5.83
N GLY A 77 23.63 -8.90 6.01
CA GLY A 77 24.75 -7.98 6.22
C GLY A 77 25.20 -7.19 4.98
N ASN A 78 24.58 -7.42 3.81
CA ASN A 78 24.90 -6.69 2.59
C ASN A 78 24.32 -5.27 2.56
N ILE A 79 23.32 -4.98 3.38
CA ILE A 79 22.73 -3.66 3.55
C ILE A 79 23.09 -3.14 4.94
N THR A 80 23.77 -1.99 4.98
CA THR A 80 24.07 -1.28 6.21
C THR A 80 22.79 -0.79 6.86
N LEU A 81 22.63 -1.05 8.15
CA LEU A 81 21.50 -0.55 8.94
C LEU A 81 21.90 0.73 9.69
N GLU A 82 20.89 1.56 9.97
CA GLU A 82 21.06 2.78 10.76
C GLU A 82 20.30 2.64 12.08
N LYS A 83 20.89 3.13 13.17
CA LYS A 83 20.28 3.17 14.50
C LYS A 83 19.55 4.50 14.76
N ALA A 84 18.85 4.55 15.89
CA ALA A 84 18.19 5.76 16.36
C ALA A 84 19.15 6.96 16.55
N ASP A 85 20.38 6.69 16.98
CA ASP A 85 21.46 7.66 17.16
C ASP A 85 22.22 8.01 15.86
N LYS A 86 21.76 7.50 14.71
CA LYS A 86 22.36 7.61 13.38
C LYS A 86 23.67 6.84 13.21
N SER A 87 24.12 6.07 14.19
CA SER A 87 25.25 5.16 14.02
C SER A 87 24.91 4.05 13.04
N LEU A 88 25.91 3.58 12.30
CA LEU A 88 25.77 2.58 11.26
C LEU A 88 26.17 1.20 11.76
N LEU A 89 25.46 0.20 11.31
CA LEU A 89 25.75 -1.22 11.53
C LEU A 89 26.12 -1.83 10.19
N ALA A 90 27.42 -1.95 9.92
CA ALA A 90 27.96 -2.44 8.67
C ALA A 90 28.32 -3.92 8.77
N GLY A 91 27.47 -4.76 8.20
CA GLY A 91 27.70 -6.20 8.21
C GLY A 91 27.04 -6.93 9.38
N LYS A 92 27.24 -8.25 9.39
CA LYS A 92 26.53 -9.14 10.31
C LYS A 92 27.01 -9.01 11.76
N ALA A 93 28.31 -8.84 11.97
CA ALA A 93 28.89 -8.74 13.31
C ALA A 93 28.34 -7.51 14.06
N ASP A 94 28.21 -6.37 13.39
CA ASP A 94 27.75 -5.13 14.00
C ASP A 94 26.28 -5.24 14.46
N TYR A 95 25.39 -5.73 13.57
CA TYR A 95 24.00 -5.85 13.99
C TYR A 95 23.78 -6.98 15.01
N ASP A 96 24.50 -8.09 14.94
CA ASP A 96 24.43 -9.15 15.96
C ASP A 96 24.87 -8.60 17.33
N SER A 97 25.95 -7.79 17.39
CA SER A 97 26.40 -7.10 18.60
C SER A 97 25.34 -6.15 19.15
N GLU A 98 24.73 -5.35 18.30
CA GLU A 98 23.67 -4.41 18.70
C GLU A 98 22.42 -5.14 19.24
N LEU A 99 21.99 -6.20 18.56
CA LEU A 99 20.84 -6.99 19.00
C LEU A 99 21.12 -7.72 20.33
N TYR A 100 22.37 -8.09 20.58
CA TYR A 100 22.76 -8.66 21.87
C TYR A 100 22.61 -7.64 23.01
N LYS A 101 22.86 -6.34 22.77
CA LYS A 101 22.57 -5.28 23.76
C LYS A 101 21.07 -5.20 24.07
N TRP A 102 20.18 -5.34 23.06
CA TRP A 102 18.74 -5.40 23.30
C TRP A 102 18.32 -6.60 24.16
N LYS A 103 19.03 -7.73 24.03
CA LYS A 103 18.85 -8.89 24.90
C LYS A 103 19.31 -8.59 26.32
N LEU A 104 20.50 -8.04 26.49
CA LEU A 104 21.07 -7.71 27.81
C LEU A 104 20.24 -6.69 28.58
N SER A 105 19.62 -5.72 27.88
CA SER A 105 18.69 -4.75 28.48
C SER A 105 17.31 -5.33 28.81
N GLN A 106 17.12 -6.65 28.66
CA GLN A 106 15.87 -7.39 28.91
C GLN A 106 14.66 -6.90 28.09
N THR A 107 14.89 -6.13 27.04
CA THR A 107 13.81 -5.71 26.13
C THR A 107 13.32 -6.85 25.25
N ILE A 108 14.16 -7.87 25.02
CA ILE A 108 13.86 -9.06 24.21
C ILE A 108 14.23 -10.32 24.98
N PRO A 109 13.28 -11.21 25.30
CA PRO A 109 13.57 -12.48 25.99
C PRO A 109 14.14 -13.52 25.02
N ASP A 110 14.83 -14.53 25.58
CA ASP A 110 15.29 -15.70 24.83
C ASP A 110 14.14 -16.59 24.39
N GLN A 111 13.17 -16.80 25.27
CA GLN A 111 11.98 -17.60 24.98
C GLN A 111 10.77 -16.71 24.76
N GLY A 112 9.98 -17.03 23.72
CA GLY A 112 8.82 -16.24 23.34
C GLY A 112 7.57 -16.62 24.10
N GLY A 113 6.83 -15.59 24.56
CA GLY A 113 5.48 -15.71 25.11
C GLY A 113 4.39 -15.27 24.12
N SER A 114 3.27 -14.84 24.67
CA SER A 114 2.16 -14.29 23.88
C SER A 114 2.44 -12.88 23.34
N LEU A 115 3.30 -12.10 23.99
CA LEU A 115 3.58 -10.71 23.68
C LEU A 115 4.62 -10.56 22.55
N SER A 116 4.46 -9.49 21.77
CA SER A 116 5.46 -9.06 20.79
C SER A 116 6.46 -8.13 21.48
N HIS A 117 7.74 -8.38 21.36
CA HIS A 117 8.81 -7.56 21.95
C HIS A 117 9.45 -6.61 20.95
N ALA A 118 9.28 -6.84 19.66
CA ALA A 118 9.61 -5.88 18.61
C ALA A 118 8.57 -5.93 17.50
N ARG A 119 8.50 -4.84 16.72
CA ARG A 119 7.58 -4.70 15.59
C ARG A 119 8.35 -4.37 14.32
N ARG A 120 7.83 -4.85 13.19
CA ARG A 120 8.27 -4.45 11.85
C ARG A 120 7.34 -3.40 11.29
N LEU A 121 7.92 -2.31 10.82
CA LEU A 121 7.24 -1.27 10.07
C LEU A 121 7.90 -1.14 8.69
N ILE A 122 7.15 -0.70 7.70
CA ILE A 122 7.69 -0.43 6.37
C ILE A 122 7.14 0.91 5.91
N LEU A 123 8.02 1.82 5.57
CA LEU A 123 7.71 3.06 4.86
C LEU A 123 8.04 2.85 3.39
N SER A 124 7.14 3.21 2.48
CA SER A 124 7.39 3.01 1.05
C SER A 124 6.73 4.09 0.21
N MET A 125 7.38 4.38 -0.91
CA MET A 125 6.89 5.26 -1.97
C MET A 125 6.98 4.55 -3.33
N PRO A 126 6.22 4.99 -4.34
CA PRO A 126 6.33 4.44 -5.69
C PRO A 126 7.71 4.60 -6.32
N ALA A 127 7.99 3.80 -7.35
CA ALA A 127 9.17 3.94 -8.18
C ALA A 127 9.31 5.36 -8.73
N GLY A 128 10.55 5.83 -8.89
CA GLY A 128 10.86 7.19 -9.34
C GLY A 128 10.88 8.24 -8.21
N THR A 129 10.58 7.87 -6.96
CA THR A 129 10.77 8.78 -5.82
C THR A 129 12.27 9.00 -5.56
N PRO A 130 12.75 10.26 -5.42
CA PRO A 130 14.16 10.56 -5.17
C PRO A 130 14.66 9.91 -3.87
N GLU A 131 15.69 9.03 -4.00
CA GLU A 131 16.12 8.15 -2.90
C GLU A 131 16.62 8.92 -1.68
N ASP A 132 17.47 9.94 -1.86
CA ASP A 132 18.05 10.67 -0.73
C ASP A 132 17.00 11.47 0.04
N LYS A 133 16.08 12.10 -0.69
CA LYS A 133 14.94 12.79 -0.10
C LYS A 133 14.04 11.82 0.67
N PHE A 134 13.79 10.64 0.10
CA PHE A 134 13.03 9.57 0.75
C PHE A 134 13.74 9.06 2.02
N LYS A 135 15.05 8.78 1.96
CA LYS A 135 15.84 8.34 3.13
C LYS A 135 15.76 9.37 4.25
N ASN A 136 15.93 10.66 3.93
CA ASN A 136 15.87 11.74 4.92
C ASN A 136 14.46 11.88 5.53
N ALA A 137 13.41 11.75 4.73
CA ALA A 137 12.02 11.73 5.23
C ALA A 137 11.76 10.54 6.17
N CYS A 138 12.30 9.35 5.85
CA CYS A 138 12.19 8.17 6.71
C CYS A 138 12.94 8.35 8.03
N ARG A 139 14.17 8.90 8.01
CA ARG A 139 14.95 9.21 9.23
C ARG A 139 14.19 10.19 10.11
N LYS A 140 13.70 11.29 9.52
CA LYS A 140 12.90 12.26 10.26
C LYS A 140 11.66 11.61 10.86
N TRP A 141 10.91 10.87 10.07
CA TRP A 141 9.71 10.17 10.55
C TRP A 141 10.01 9.22 11.70
N ALA A 142 11.09 8.43 11.60
CA ALA A 142 11.47 7.48 12.64
C ALA A 142 11.84 8.20 13.94
N ASN A 143 12.64 9.25 13.85
CA ASN A 143 13.03 10.04 15.02
C ASN A 143 11.82 10.76 15.66
N ASP A 144 10.93 11.34 14.86
CA ASP A 144 9.74 12.02 15.36
C ASP A 144 8.73 11.05 16.00
N THR A 145 8.59 9.83 15.42
CA THR A 145 7.54 8.88 15.79
C THR A 145 7.97 7.88 16.85
N LEU A 146 9.24 7.42 16.78
CA LEU A 146 9.78 6.33 17.59
C LEU A 146 10.76 6.83 18.66
N SER A 147 10.79 8.14 18.92
CA SER A 147 11.58 8.70 20.00
C SER A 147 11.33 7.94 21.32
N GLY A 148 12.41 7.63 22.05
CA GLY A 148 12.32 6.85 23.28
C GLY A 148 12.30 5.33 23.11
N TYR A 149 12.30 4.81 21.86
CA TYR A 149 12.42 3.39 21.57
C TYR A 149 13.72 3.10 20.84
N GLU A 150 14.28 1.91 21.08
CA GLU A 150 15.38 1.40 20.25
C GLU A 150 14.83 0.90 18.91
N PHE A 151 15.46 1.32 17.80
CA PHE A 151 15.10 0.86 16.48
C PHE A 151 16.30 0.80 15.53
N VAL A 152 16.14 0.02 14.47
CA VAL A 152 17.07 -0.04 13.34
C VAL A 152 16.32 0.17 12.04
N LEU A 153 16.95 0.90 11.10
CA LEU A 153 16.45 1.21 9.77
C LEU A 153 17.27 0.45 8.72
N GLY A 154 16.61 -0.17 7.77
CA GLY A 154 17.23 -0.76 6.58
C GLY A 154 16.61 -0.14 5.31
N PHE A 155 17.42 0.54 4.49
CA PHE A 155 16.95 1.17 3.26
C PHE A 155 17.13 0.24 2.07
N HIS A 156 16.02 -0.10 1.43
CA HIS A 156 15.95 -0.87 0.20
C HIS A 156 15.52 0.07 -0.93
N THR A 157 16.50 0.50 -1.72
CA THR A 157 16.30 1.40 -2.86
C THR A 157 16.98 0.80 -4.08
N ALA A 158 16.80 1.36 -5.26
CA ALA A 158 17.44 0.83 -6.46
C ALA A 158 18.97 0.81 -6.34
N SER A 159 19.56 1.75 -5.57
CA SER A 159 21.00 1.81 -5.32
C SER A 159 21.50 0.77 -4.30
N THR A 160 20.66 0.30 -3.39
CA THR A 160 21.05 -0.62 -2.30
C THR A 160 20.52 -2.04 -2.48
N ASP A 161 19.42 -2.23 -3.21
CA ASP A 161 18.79 -3.53 -3.43
C ASP A 161 18.27 -3.66 -4.86
N GLN A 162 19.01 -4.36 -5.72
CA GLN A 162 18.65 -4.59 -7.13
C GLN A 162 17.31 -5.34 -7.33
N LYS A 163 16.72 -5.88 -6.26
CA LYS A 163 15.45 -6.62 -6.34
C LYS A 163 14.22 -5.71 -6.35
N THR A 164 14.40 -4.41 -6.15
CA THR A 164 13.30 -3.45 -6.10
C THR A 164 13.64 -2.15 -6.78
N ASN A 165 12.66 -1.59 -7.50
CA ASN A 165 12.70 -0.22 -8.01
C ASN A 165 11.80 0.73 -7.19
N GLN A 166 11.08 0.21 -6.18
CA GLN A 166 10.26 0.98 -5.27
C GLN A 166 11.03 1.22 -3.98
N PRO A 167 11.41 2.47 -3.66
CA PRO A 167 12.14 2.74 -2.44
C PRO A 167 11.27 2.42 -1.22
N HIS A 168 11.84 1.65 -0.29
CA HIS A 168 11.19 1.35 0.97
C HIS A 168 12.22 1.23 2.09
N CYS A 169 11.80 1.64 3.28
CA CYS A 169 12.56 1.56 4.51
C CYS A 169 11.92 0.52 5.41
N HIS A 170 12.65 -0.51 5.77
CA HIS A 170 12.27 -1.43 6.82
C HIS A 170 12.73 -0.87 8.17
N ILE A 171 11.83 -0.93 9.15
CA ILE A 171 12.12 -0.52 10.52
C ILE A 171 11.81 -1.69 11.44
N ILE A 172 12.75 -2.01 12.30
CA ILE A 172 12.51 -2.91 13.43
C ILE A 172 12.67 -2.07 14.69
N VAL A 173 11.62 -2.02 15.50
CA VAL A 173 11.54 -1.20 16.70
C VAL A 173 11.18 -2.07 17.90
N SER A 174 11.87 -1.87 19.02
CA SER A 174 11.49 -2.45 20.32
C SER A 174 10.09 -1.99 20.71
N THR A 175 9.30 -2.86 21.32
CA THR A 175 8.00 -2.47 21.87
C THR A 175 8.08 -1.95 23.30
N ILE A 176 9.24 -1.98 23.91
CA ILE A 176 9.51 -1.46 25.25
C ILE A 176 10.37 -0.23 25.09
N GLY A 177 9.88 0.90 25.59
CA GLY A 177 10.59 2.18 25.58
C GLY A 177 11.66 2.25 26.67
N LYS A 178 12.51 3.26 26.59
CA LYS A 178 13.55 3.54 27.60
C LYS A 178 12.97 3.79 29.00
N ASP A 179 11.69 4.19 29.08
CA ASP A 179 10.93 4.34 30.31
C ASP A 179 10.28 3.03 30.81
N GLY A 180 10.57 1.90 30.19
CA GLY A 180 9.99 0.59 30.50
C GLY A 180 8.54 0.41 30.02
N LYS A 181 7.90 1.43 29.46
CA LYS A 181 6.52 1.32 29.00
C LYS A 181 6.42 0.65 27.63
N ARG A 182 5.36 -0.12 27.47
CA ARG A 182 5.08 -0.81 26.22
C ARG A 182 4.38 0.11 25.21
N MET A 183 4.86 0.06 23.97
CA MET A 183 4.29 0.75 22.82
C MET A 183 2.85 0.30 22.57
N HIS A 184 1.93 1.26 22.48
CA HIS A 184 0.55 1.02 22.08
C HIS A 184 0.26 1.73 20.75
N ILE A 185 -0.21 0.97 19.75
CA ILE A 185 -0.56 1.49 18.43
C ILE A 185 -1.98 1.04 18.10
N ASP A 186 -2.94 1.93 18.27
CA ASP A 186 -4.33 1.76 17.86
C ASP A 186 -4.54 2.20 16.39
N ASN A 187 -5.77 2.13 15.91
CA ASN A 187 -6.09 2.52 14.54
C ASN A 187 -5.93 4.02 14.28
N GLN A 188 -6.20 4.87 15.28
CA GLN A 188 -6.01 6.32 15.14
C GLN A 188 -4.53 6.68 15.09
N THR A 189 -3.71 6.04 15.93
CA THR A 189 -2.27 6.16 15.90
C THR A 189 -1.70 5.74 14.55
N ARG A 190 -2.17 4.62 13.99
CA ARG A 190 -1.74 4.18 12.64
C ARG A 190 -2.08 5.19 11.55
N ASP A 191 -3.27 5.78 11.59
CA ASP A 191 -3.66 6.81 10.62
C ASP A 191 -2.80 8.06 10.79
N ALA A 192 -2.56 8.52 12.04
CA ALA A 192 -1.68 9.64 12.33
C ALA A 192 -0.23 9.41 11.88
N MET A 193 0.31 8.21 12.10
CA MET A 193 1.65 7.83 11.64
C MET A 193 1.78 7.88 10.12
N ARG A 194 0.73 7.47 9.37
CA ARG A 194 0.71 7.60 7.90
C ARG A 194 0.68 9.05 7.45
N GLU A 195 -0.16 9.86 8.09
CA GLU A 195 -0.30 11.28 7.78
C GLU A 195 0.98 12.05 8.13
N HIS A 196 1.61 11.70 9.25
CA HIS A 196 2.90 12.26 9.64
C HIS A 196 4.01 11.92 8.63
N PHE A 197 3.98 10.73 8.05
CA PHE A 197 4.95 10.37 7.00
C PHE A 197 4.78 11.26 5.76
N VAL A 198 3.56 11.58 5.34
CA VAL A 198 3.31 12.56 4.28
C VAL A 198 3.89 13.93 4.62
N ALA A 199 3.72 14.37 5.87
CA ALA A 199 4.29 15.65 6.31
C ALA A 199 5.83 15.63 6.30
N CYS A 200 6.46 14.50 6.68
CA CYS A 200 7.92 14.35 6.57
C CYS A 200 8.39 14.33 5.11
N LEU A 201 7.67 13.64 4.23
CA LEU A 201 7.97 13.64 2.79
C LEU A 201 7.92 15.06 2.20
N LYS A 202 6.91 15.85 2.59
CA LYS A 202 6.75 17.24 2.15
C LYS A 202 7.93 18.13 2.61
N ASP A 203 8.47 17.94 3.81
CA ASP A 203 9.62 18.67 4.31
C ASP A 203 10.87 18.51 3.42
N PHE A 204 10.96 17.38 2.70
CA PHE A 204 12.02 17.09 1.74
C PHE A 204 11.58 17.25 0.27
N GLY A 205 10.48 17.96 0.03
CA GLY A 205 10.01 18.28 -1.31
C GLY A 205 9.43 17.09 -2.09
N ILE A 206 8.88 16.09 -1.40
CA ILE A 206 8.15 14.98 -2.00
C ILE A 206 6.66 15.20 -1.73
N GLU A 207 5.88 15.46 -2.79
CA GLU A 207 4.43 15.53 -2.69
C GLU A 207 3.82 14.12 -2.60
N ALA A 208 3.00 13.87 -1.58
CA ALA A 208 2.32 12.62 -1.34
C ALA A 208 0.99 12.85 -0.61
N THR A 209 0.17 11.81 -0.49
CA THR A 209 -1.04 11.84 0.31
C THR A 209 -1.20 10.55 1.12
N ALA A 210 -2.05 10.60 2.15
CA ALA A 210 -2.42 9.43 2.94
C ALA A 210 -3.93 9.42 3.12
N THR A 211 -4.61 8.60 2.34
CA THR A 211 -6.08 8.49 2.37
C THR A 211 -6.51 7.06 2.61
N ARG A 212 -7.72 6.88 3.12
CA ARG A 212 -8.27 5.54 3.30
C ARG A 212 -8.66 4.96 1.95
N ARG A 213 -8.43 3.66 1.77
CA ARG A 213 -8.71 2.97 0.50
C ARG A 213 -10.16 3.13 0.03
N TRP A 214 -11.12 3.12 0.96
CA TRP A 214 -12.53 3.28 0.61
C TRP A 214 -12.86 4.64 0.02
N SER A 215 -12.26 5.73 0.58
CA SER A 215 -12.48 7.09 0.06
C SER A 215 -11.95 7.28 -1.36
N ARG A 216 -10.96 6.50 -1.78
CA ARG A 216 -10.47 6.46 -3.16
C ARG A 216 -11.31 5.59 -4.09
N GLY A 217 -12.34 4.93 -3.59
CA GLY A 217 -13.16 4.02 -4.37
C GLY A 217 -12.41 2.78 -4.90
N LYS A 218 -11.22 2.47 -4.40
CA LYS A 218 -10.47 1.28 -4.82
C LYS A 218 -11.03 0.02 -4.18
N VAL A 219 -11.58 -0.86 -4.98
CA VAL A 219 -12.33 -2.06 -4.55
C VAL A 219 -11.49 -3.32 -4.57
N LEU A 220 -10.66 -3.48 -5.60
CA LEU A 220 -9.82 -4.66 -5.75
C LEU A 220 -8.67 -4.65 -4.76
N LYS A 221 -8.53 -5.73 -4.00
CA LYS A 221 -7.30 -6.01 -3.23
C LYS A 221 -6.23 -6.46 -4.22
N GLY A 222 -5.00 -5.97 -4.06
CA GLY A 222 -3.84 -6.54 -4.75
C GLY A 222 -3.61 -7.99 -4.34
N ILE A 223 -2.89 -8.73 -5.16
CA ILE A 223 -2.46 -10.10 -4.83
C ILE A 223 -1.59 -10.02 -3.55
N PRO A 224 -1.86 -10.83 -2.52
CA PRO A 224 -1.03 -10.84 -1.32
C PRO A 224 0.43 -11.18 -1.65
N ILE A 225 1.37 -10.44 -1.07
CA ILE A 225 2.80 -10.70 -1.27
C ILE A 225 3.18 -12.14 -0.92
N SER A 226 2.51 -12.73 0.08
CA SER A 226 2.68 -14.15 0.43
C SER A 226 2.33 -15.09 -0.72
N GLU A 227 1.37 -14.74 -1.54
CA GLU A 227 0.97 -15.53 -2.73
C GLU A 227 2.02 -15.41 -3.83
N ILE A 228 2.54 -14.19 -4.06
CA ILE A 228 3.65 -13.93 -4.99
C ILE A 228 4.92 -14.66 -4.54
N HIS A 229 5.25 -14.62 -3.25
CA HIS A 229 6.41 -15.33 -2.71
C HIS A 229 6.25 -16.85 -2.77
N ASN A 230 5.05 -17.36 -2.56
CA ASN A 230 4.78 -18.78 -2.70
C ASN A 230 4.92 -19.24 -4.15
N GLU A 231 4.43 -18.47 -5.12
CA GLU A 231 4.61 -18.78 -6.55
C GLU A 231 6.10 -18.81 -6.93
N ARG A 232 6.91 -17.86 -6.43
CA ARG A 232 8.37 -17.83 -6.66
C ARG A 232 9.11 -18.98 -5.98
N LYS A 233 8.75 -19.35 -4.74
CA LYS A 233 9.33 -20.49 -4.02
C LYS A 233 9.01 -21.83 -4.67
N PHE A 234 7.83 -21.97 -5.28
CA PHE A 234 7.47 -23.18 -6.03
C PHE A 234 8.28 -23.38 -7.31
N ALA A 235 8.82 -22.28 -7.87
CA ALA A 235 9.75 -22.38 -9.00
C ALA A 235 11.16 -22.83 -8.59
N SER A 236 11.51 -22.78 -7.31
CA SER A 236 12.90 -22.95 -6.82
C SER A 236 13.16 -24.04 -5.78
N SER A 237 12.15 -24.78 -5.24
CA SER A 237 12.37 -25.76 -4.18
C SER A 237 11.88 -27.16 -4.49
N GLN A 238 12.81 -28.12 -4.41
CA GLN A 238 12.58 -29.55 -4.55
C GLN A 238 12.01 -30.20 -3.25
N GLU A 239 11.07 -31.05 -3.47
CA GLU A 239 10.63 -32.31 -2.83
C GLU A 239 9.90 -32.36 -1.48
N ARG A 240 10.21 -31.68 -0.40
CA ARG A 240 9.53 -31.92 0.89
C ARG A 240 8.28 -31.05 1.18
N ALA A 241 8.11 -29.95 0.45
CA ALA A 241 6.89 -29.16 0.50
C ALA A 241 5.75 -29.70 -0.41
N LYS A 242 6.03 -30.74 -1.18
CA LYS A 242 5.16 -31.21 -2.28
C LYS A 242 3.81 -31.78 -1.82
N ALA A 243 3.74 -32.56 -0.76
CA ALA A 243 2.51 -33.29 -0.41
C ALA A 243 1.38 -32.36 0.11
N HIS A 244 1.64 -31.50 1.10
CA HIS A 244 0.64 -30.56 1.62
C HIS A 244 0.35 -29.38 0.69
N ALA A 245 1.37 -28.94 -0.05
CA ALA A 245 1.23 -27.88 -1.04
C ALA A 245 0.48 -28.37 -2.28
N ILE A 246 0.67 -29.65 -2.70
CA ILE A 246 -0.02 -30.27 -3.82
C ILE A 246 -1.54 -30.37 -3.54
N ALA A 247 -1.96 -30.76 -2.36
CA ALA A 247 -3.37 -30.83 -2.01
C ALA A 247 -4.06 -29.46 -2.07
N ARG A 248 -3.46 -28.43 -1.43
CA ARG A 248 -3.96 -27.03 -1.50
C ARG A 248 -3.85 -26.43 -2.89
N LYS A 249 -2.80 -26.74 -3.65
CA LYS A 249 -2.63 -26.31 -5.05
C LYS A 249 -3.69 -26.95 -5.95
N LYS A 250 -3.97 -28.23 -5.75
CA LYS A 250 -5.00 -28.97 -6.50
C LYS A 250 -6.40 -28.41 -6.25
N GLU A 251 -6.72 -28.01 -5.02
CA GLU A 251 -7.99 -27.38 -4.67
C GLU A 251 -8.10 -25.95 -5.24
N ARG A 252 -7.03 -25.14 -5.15
CA ARG A 252 -6.96 -23.81 -5.77
C ARG A 252 -7.01 -23.85 -7.29
N LEU A 253 -6.33 -24.80 -7.92
CA LEU A 253 -6.41 -25.02 -9.37
C LEU A 253 -7.83 -25.41 -9.78
N ARG A 254 -8.48 -26.32 -9.06
CA ARG A 254 -9.89 -26.67 -9.30
C ARG A 254 -10.83 -25.49 -9.18
N ALA A 255 -10.60 -24.57 -8.21
CA ALA A 255 -11.40 -23.36 -8.09
C ALA A 255 -11.12 -22.37 -9.23
N LYS A 256 -9.86 -22.21 -9.64
CA LYS A 256 -9.48 -21.40 -10.82
C LYS A 256 -10.06 -22.01 -12.10
N ASP A 257 -9.97 -23.33 -12.26
CA ASP A 257 -10.53 -24.04 -13.42
C ASP A 257 -12.05 -23.86 -13.50
N LYS A 258 -12.77 -23.98 -12.38
CA LYS A 258 -14.22 -23.71 -12.34
C LYS A 258 -14.54 -22.27 -12.73
N GLN A 259 -13.75 -21.30 -12.29
CA GLN A 259 -13.91 -19.90 -12.68
C GLN A 259 -13.67 -19.71 -14.19
N ILE A 260 -12.61 -20.30 -14.72
CA ILE A 260 -12.29 -20.24 -16.15
C ILE A 260 -13.40 -20.89 -16.97
N GLN A 261 -13.86 -22.07 -16.60
CA GLN A 261 -14.97 -22.76 -17.27
C GLN A 261 -16.26 -21.93 -17.22
N SER A 262 -16.57 -21.29 -16.10
CA SER A 262 -17.72 -20.38 -15.98
C SER A 262 -17.62 -19.18 -16.93
N VAL A 263 -16.42 -18.60 -17.09
CA VAL A 263 -16.19 -17.50 -18.04
C VAL A 263 -16.34 -17.96 -19.49
N ILE A 264 -15.75 -19.11 -19.83
CA ILE A 264 -15.83 -19.70 -21.19
C ILE A 264 -17.27 -20.01 -21.56
N SER A 265 -18.03 -20.66 -20.66
CA SER A 265 -19.46 -20.99 -20.88
C SER A 265 -20.26 -19.69 -21.06
N ALA A 266 -20.09 -18.71 -20.16
CA ALA A 266 -20.77 -17.42 -20.28
C ALA A 266 -20.43 -16.67 -21.57
N PHE A 267 -19.18 -16.78 -22.04
CA PHE A 267 -18.75 -16.17 -23.29
C PHE A 267 -19.41 -16.85 -24.49
N LYS A 268 -19.40 -18.19 -24.57
CA LYS A 268 -20.00 -18.98 -25.64
C LYS A 268 -21.52 -18.79 -25.73
N GLU A 269 -22.19 -18.72 -24.57
CA GLU A 269 -23.65 -18.60 -24.46
C GLU A 269 -24.12 -17.12 -24.53
N GLY A 270 -23.23 -16.17 -24.64
CA GLY A 270 -23.56 -14.72 -24.67
C GLY A 270 -24.14 -14.19 -23.35
N ARG A 271 -24.18 -15.00 -22.28
CA ARG A 271 -24.78 -14.61 -20.98
C ARG A 271 -23.82 -13.84 -20.09
N ASN A 272 -24.36 -13.05 -19.17
CA ASN A 272 -23.58 -12.36 -18.16
C ASN A 272 -23.34 -13.25 -16.92
N ILE A 273 -22.25 -12.97 -16.21
CA ILE A 273 -21.96 -13.58 -14.92
C ILE A 273 -22.64 -12.76 -13.84
N ALA A 274 -23.49 -13.39 -13.05
CA ALA A 274 -24.24 -12.74 -11.96
C ALA A 274 -23.31 -12.17 -10.87
N ASP A 275 -23.79 -11.14 -10.21
CA ASP A 275 -23.13 -10.57 -9.05
C ASP A 275 -23.15 -11.57 -7.88
N THR A 276 -22.01 -11.74 -7.24
CA THR A 276 -21.95 -12.40 -5.94
C THR A 276 -22.43 -11.44 -4.85
N PRO A 277 -22.90 -11.92 -3.69
CA PRO A 277 -23.29 -11.06 -2.57
C PRO A 277 -22.20 -10.05 -2.16
N GLY A 278 -20.93 -10.45 -2.28
CA GLY A 278 -19.79 -9.57 -2.06
C GLY A 278 -19.72 -8.41 -3.07
N ILE A 279 -19.91 -8.69 -4.34
CA ILE A 279 -19.92 -7.66 -5.40
C ILE A 279 -21.10 -6.72 -5.23
N THR A 280 -22.30 -7.24 -4.94
CA THR A 280 -23.49 -6.43 -4.67
C THR A 280 -23.26 -5.46 -3.51
N LYS A 281 -22.68 -5.94 -2.41
CA LYS A 281 -22.31 -5.09 -1.26
C LYS A 281 -21.31 -4.00 -1.64
N ILE A 282 -20.33 -4.33 -2.47
CA ILE A 282 -19.32 -3.38 -2.93
C ILE A 282 -19.95 -2.32 -3.86
N LYS A 283 -20.85 -2.69 -4.78
CA LYS A 283 -21.60 -1.78 -5.63
C LYS A 283 -22.39 -0.77 -4.78
N LYS A 284 -23.15 -1.26 -3.80
CA LYS A 284 -23.90 -0.40 -2.86
C LYS A 284 -23.00 0.57 -2.09
N ASN A 285 -21.80 0.11 -1.66
CA ASN A 285 -20.85 0.98 -0.99
C ASN A 285 -20.24 2.02 -1.97
N ARG A 286 -20.05 1.67 -3.22
CA ARG A 286 -19.60 2.61 -4.27
C ARG A 286 -20.63 3.70 -4.55
N GLU A 287 -21.91 3.35 -4.62
CA GLU A 287 -22.99 4.32 -4.79
C GLU A 287 -23.03 5.33 -3.64
N LYS A 288 -22.97 4.84 -2.39
CA LYS A 288 -22.90 5.71 -1.21
C LYS A 288 -21.66 6.62 -1.24
N LEU A 289 -20.52 6.09 -1.65
CA LEU A 289 -19.30 6.89 -1.81
C LEU A 289 -19.51 8.01 -2.83
N LEU A 290 -20.06 7.69 -4.02
CA LEU A 290 -20.26 8.69 -5.07
C LEU A 290 -21.29 9.76 -4.67
N GLN A 291 -22.34 9.41 -3.93
CA GLN A 291 -23.27 10.36 -3.34
C GLN A 291 -22.57 11.32 -2.37
N LEU A 292 -21.71 10.77 -1.49
CA LEU A 292 -20.92 11.58 -0.54
C LEU A 292 -19.93 12.49 -1.26
N VAL A 293 -19.27 11.97 -2.31
CA VAL A 293 -18.38 12.75 -3.18
C VAL A 293 -19.12 13.89 -3.85
N GLY A 294 -20.33 13.66 -4.39
CA GLY A 294 -21.15 14.70 -4.99
C GLY A 294 -21.47 15.83 -4.00
N LYS A 295 -21.85 15.48 -2.76
CA LYS A 295 -22.08 16.47 -1.70
C LYS A 295 -20.81 17.26 -1.36
N ALA A 296 -19.68 16.58 -1.19
CA ALA A 296 -18.40 17.25 -0.88
C ALA A 296 -17.95 18.18 -2.01
N ILE A 297 -18.17 17.80 -3.27
CA ILE A 297 -17.88 18.65 -4.44
C ILE A 297 -18.78 19.90 -4.43
N ALA A 298 -20.10 19.72 -4.25
CA ALA A 298 -21.05 20.84 -4.20
C ALA A 298 -20.69 21.86 -3.10
N GLU A 299 -20.30 21.38 -1.92
CA GLU A 299 -19.87 22.21 -0.80
C GLU A 299 -18.57 22.98 -1.11
N LEU A 300 -17.61 22.37 -1.82
CA LEU A 300 -16.39 23.05 -2.27
C LEU A 300 -16.70 24.11 -3.35
N GLU A 301 -17.65 23.84 -4.26
CA GLU A 301 -18.05 24.79 -5.29
C GLU A 301 -18.80 26.00 -4.71
N GLN A 302 -19.64 25.77 -3.68
CA GLN A 302 -20.36 26.83 -2.98
C GLN A 302 -19.43 27.78 -2.19
N SER A 303 -18.24 27.34 -1.83
CA SER A 303 -17.28 28.17 -1.08
C SER A 303 -16.78 29.37 -1.89
N GLY A 304 -16.86 29.34 -3.23
CA GLY A 304 -16.37 30.38 -4.13
C GLY A 304 -14.84 30.59 -4.13
N ASN A 305 -14.11 29.86 -3.30
CA ASN A 305 -12.66 29.98 -3.19
C ASN A 305 -11.98 29.28 -4.38
N SER A 306 -11.07 29.98 -5.06
CA SER A 306 -10.34 29.46 -6.23
C SER A 306 -9.65 28.11 -5.97
N GLU A 307 -9.10 27.90 -4.78
CA GLU A 307 -8.47 26.64 -4.41
C GLU A 307 -9.50 25.52 -4.25
N ASP A 308 -10.64 25.80 -3.63
CA ASP A 308 -11.71 24.84 -3.44
C ASP A 308 -12.34 24.42 -4.78
N LEU A 309 -12.49 25.36 -5.71
CA LEU A 309 -12.94 25.07 -7.08
C LEU A 309 -11.97 24.14 -7.81
N LYS A 310 -10.65 24.34 -7.66
CA LYS A 310 -9.63 23.45 -8.25
C LYS A 310 -9.69 22.05 -7.63
N ILE A 311 -9.90 21.94 -6.32
CA ILE A 311 -10.06 20.65 -5.64
C ILE A 311 -11.33 19.97 -6.12
N ALA A 312 -12.45 20.68 -6.21
CA ALA A 312 -13.74 20.17 -6.70
C ALA A 312 -13.62 19.60 -8.13
N ALA A 313 -13.01 20.36 -9.04
CA ALA A 313 -12.76 19.92 -10.41
C ALA A 313 -11.89 18.67 -10.48
N GLY A 314 -10.78 18.62 -9.70
CA GLY A 314 -9.90 17.47 -9.64
C GLY A 314 -10.57 16.23 -9.03
N LEU A 315 -11.43 16.39 -8.02
CA LEU A 315 -12.25 15.29 -7.49
C LEU A 315 -13.24 14.76 -8.51
N LYS A 316 -13.95 15.64 -9.23
CA LYS A 316 -14.84 15.25 -10.32
C LYS A 316 -14.12 14.39 -11.36
N ASP A 317 -12.95 14.86 -11.79
CA ASP A 317 -12.13 14.14 -12.75
C ASP A 317 -11.63 12.78 -12.21
N TYR A 318 -11.13 12.75 -10.98
CA TYR A 318 -10.67 11.51 -10.37
C TYR A 318 -11.77 10.46 -10.28
N TYR A 319 -12.93 10.80 -9.73
CA TYR A 319 -14.01 9.83 -9.51
C TYR A 319 -14.69 9.38 -10.80
N LYS A 320 -14.68 10.19 -11.86
CA LYS A 320 -15.10 9.77 -13.22
C LYS A 320 -14.23 8.65 -13.80
N THR A 321 -12.95 8.60 -13.44
CA THR A 321 -12.03 7.59 -13.96
C THR A 321 -12.10 6.24 -13.21
N LEU A 322 -12.96 6.13 -12.21
CA LEU A 322 -13.12 4.87 -11.49
C LEU A 322 -13.80 3.83 -12.38
N GLY A 323 -13.12 2.73 -12.62
CA GLY A 323 -13.66 1.60 -13.35
C GLY A 323 -14.88 0.94 -12.67
N PRO A 324 -15.58 0.07 -13.37
CA PRO A 324 -16.75 -0.64 -12.86
C PRO A 324 -16.38 -1.53 -11.67
N VAL A 325 -17.36 -1.76 -10.79
CA VAL A 325 -17.26 -2.74 -9.71
C VAL A 325 -17.66 -4.09 -10.28
N GLU A 326 -16.70 -4.95 -10.48
CA GLU A 326 -16.88 -6.27 -11.10
C GLU A 326 -15.97 -7.31 -10.44
N SER A 327 -16.35 -8.58 -10.48
CA SER A 327 -15.50 -9.71 -10.10
C SER A 327 -14.43 -9.94 -11.16
N LEU A 328 -13.39 -10.71 -10.82
CA LEU A 328 -12.37 -11.10 -11.80
C LEU A 328 -13.01 -11.81 -13.01
N SER A 329 -13.95 -12.73 -12.78
CA SER A 329 -14.65 -13.45 -13.86
C SER A 329 -15.46 -12.52 -14.75
N GLN A 330 -16.17 -11.54 -14.19
CA GLN A 330 -16.92 -10.54 -14.95
C GLN A 330 -15.97 -9.65 -15.77
N ARG A 331 -14.86 -9.24 -15.18
CA ARG A 331 -13.82 -8.47 -15.86
C ARG A 331 -13.23 -9.23 -17.03
N THR A 332 -12.82 -10.48 -16.82
CA THR A 332 -12.27 -11.33 -17.89
C THR A 332 -13.28 -11.53 -19.01
N LEU A 333 -14.56 -11.76 -18.67
CA LEU A 333 -15.63 -11.89 -19.68
C LEU A 333 -15.79 -10.61 -20.51
N ARG A 334 -15.76 -9.44 -19.88
CA ARG A 334 -15.83 -8.15 -20.55
C ARG A 334 -14.64 -7.93 -21.48
N GLU A 335 -13.43 -8.18 -21.00
CA GLU A 335 -12.19 -8.05 -21.79
C GLU A 335 -12.18 -8.98 -23.00
N LEU A 336 -12.65 -10.22 -22.86
CA LEU A 336 -12.80 -11.17 -23.99
C LEU A 336 -13.79 -10.64 -25.04
N ARG A 337 -14.95 -10.12 -24.62
CA ARG A 337 -15.93 -9.55 -25.52
C ARG A 337 -15.44 -8.29 -26.24
N GLU A 338 -14.68 -7.44 -25.54
CA GLU A 338 -14.05 -6.26 -26.12
C GLU A 338 -13.02 -6.66 -27.19
N THR A 339 -12.19 -7.66 -26.89
CA THR A 339 -11.22 -8.21 -27.84
C THR A 339 -11.92 -8.78 -29.09
N GLN A 340 -12.98 -9.56 -28.90
CA GLN A 340 -13.76 -10.10 -30.01
C GLN A 340 -14.34 -8.99 -30.90
N ARG A 341 -14.93 -7.96 -30.30
CA ARG A 341 -15.48 -6.81 -31.03
C ARG A 341 -14.41 -6.05 -31.81
N ASN A 342 -13.22 -5.87 -31.21
CA ASN A 342 -12.11 -5.20 -31.88
C ASN A 342 -11.58 -6.02 -33.06
N ASN A 343 -11.44 -7.33 -32.90
CA ASN A 343 -11.05 -8.23 -33.98
C ASN A 343 -12.07 -8.21 -35.13
N GLN A 344 -13.37 -8.19 -34.80
CA GLN A 344 -14.43 -8.09 -35.81
C GLN A 344 -14.34 -6.77 -36.58
N LYS A 345 -14.18 -5.64 -35.88
CA LYS A 345 -14.01 -4.33 -36.53
C LYS A 345 -12.78 -4.28 -37.46
N GLN A 346 -11.67 -4.88 -37.04
CA GLN A 346 -10.47 -4.97 -37.88
C GLN A 346 -10.71 -5.83 -39.12
N ALA A 347 -11.37 -6.99 -38.96
CA ALA A 347 -11.73 -7.86 -40.08
C ALA A 347 -12.63 -7.14 -41.08
N ASP A 348 -13.65 -6.42 -40.58
CA ASP A 348 -14.57 -5.64 -41.43
C ASP A 348 -13.83 -4.47 -42.12
N HIS A 349 -12.89 -3.82 -41.46
CA HIS A 349 -12.07 -2.78 -42.08
C HIS A 349 -11.21 -3.35 -43.22
N ILE A 350 -10.54 -4.48 -42.99
CA ILE A 350 -9.73 -5.16 -44.02
C ILE A 350 -10.61 -5.54 -45.22
N ARG A 351 -11.81 -6.11 -44.99
CA ARG A 351 -12.76 -6.44 -46.05
C ARG A 351 -13.17 -5.23 -46.88
N ARG A 352 -13.45 -4.10 -46.23
CA ARG A 352 -13.77 -2.81 -46.91
C ARG A 352 -12.61 -2.32 -47.77
N MET A 353 -11.38 -2.35 -47.23
CA MET A 353 -10.20 -1.94 -47.97
C MET A 353 -9.93 -2.83 -49.20
N GLN A 354 -10.12 -4.16 -49.05
CA GLN A 354 -10.02 -5.10 -50.16
C GLN A 354 -11.08 -4.86 -51.23
N ALA A 355 -12.32 -4.58 -50.80
CA ALA A 355 -13.43 -4.24 -51.74
C ALA A 355 -13.16 -2.93 -52.49
N MET A 356 -12.61 -1.92 -51.82
CA MET A 356 -12.23 -0.64 -52.47
C MET A 356 -11.08 -0.85 -53.49
N LYS A 357 -10.07 -1.64 -53.16
CA LYS A 357 -8.99 -2.02 -54.10
C LYS A 357 -9.51 -2.73 -55.32
N LYS A 358 -10.44 -3.70 -55.17
CA LYS A 358 -11.06 -4.42 -56.29
C LYS A 358 -11.89 -3.47 -57.19
N ARG A 359 -12.61 -2.50 -56.62
CA ARG A 359 -13.33 -1.47 -57.40
C ARG A 359 -12.42 -0.56 -58.19
N LYS A 360 -11.29 -0.13 -57.59
CA LYS A 360 -10.26 0.70 -58.27
C LYS A 360 -9.66 -0.02 -59.45
N ASN A 361 -9.23 -1.28 -59.25
CA ASN A 361 -8.62 -2.07 -60.32
C ASN A 361 -9.63 -2.56 -61.37
N GLY A 362 -10.93 -2.50 -61.13
CA GLY A 362 -11.99 -2.82 -62.12
C GLY A 362 -12.45 -1.59 -62.92
N LEU A 363 -12.05 -0.39 -62.53
CA LEU A 363 -12.30 0.88 -63.27
C LEU A 363 -11.15 1.28 -64.21
N GLU A 364 -10.00 0.57 -64.07
CA GLU A 364 -8.79 0.79 -64.92
C GLU A 364 -8.71 -0.26 -66.05
N ARG A 365 -9.73 -1.08 -66.28
CA ARG A 365 -9.94 -1.95 -67.42
C ARG A 365 -11.13 -1.48 -68.22
#